data_0d577c136df6bef86d229a5aa3d0de63
#
_entry.id   0d577c136df6bef86d229a5aa3d0de63
#
_cell.length_a   1.000
_cell.length_b   1.000
_cell.length_c   1.000
_cell.angle_alpha   90.00
_cell.angle_beta   90.00
_cell.angle_gamma   90.00
#
_symmetry.space_group_name_H-M   'P 1'
#
loop_
_entity.id
_entity.type
_entity.pdbx_description
1 polymer ?
#
loop_
_entity_poly.entity_id
_entity_poly.type
_entity_poly.pdbx_seq_one_letter_code
_entity_poly.pdbx_strand_id
1 'polypeptide(L)'
;VFAYSPIQRGSETCLSEEKTLVAISELRFDNRFTASLPGEDSQGTDPRQVTEACYSRVSPTPVSLPRLVAFSSEVSELLGLAAEDAESAEFVDIFSGNRLLEGMDSHAACYGGHQFGNWAGQLGDGRAIALGEVIDVNGDHQMLQLKGAGPTPYSRSADGLAVLRSSIREFLCSEAMHHLGVPTTRAL
;
A
#
# COMPACT_ATOMS: atom_id res chain seq x y z
N VAL A 1 -2.65 0.51 6.22
CA VAL A 1 -2.61 0.51 4.74
C VAL A 1 -2.52 1.94 4.25
N PHE A 2 -1.80 2.16 3.18
CA PHE A 2 -1.80 3.42 2.46
C PHE A 2 -2.28 3.19 1.03
N ALA A 3 -3.14 4.08 0.55
CA ALA A 3 -3.56 4.14 -0.84
C ALA A 3 -2.96 5.40 -1.48
N TYR A 4 -2.35 5.27 -2.62
CA TYR A 4 -1.86 6.42 -3.36
C TYR A 4 -1.98 6.20 -4.87
N SER A 5 -2.30 7.29 -5.58
CA SER A 5 -2.24 7.33 -7.03
C SER A 5 -0.92 7.94 -7.47
N PRO A 6 -0.17 7.31 -8.36
CA PRO A 6 1.05 7.89 -8.91
C PRO A 6 0.79 9.10 -9.81
N ILE A 7 -0.46 9.33 -10.22
CA ILE A 7 -0.86 10.45 -11.08
C ILE A 7 -2.14 11.07 -10.51
N GLN A 8 -2.01 12.21 -9.85
CA GLN A 8 -3.18 13.04 -9.52
C GLN A 8 -3.60 13.81 -10.78
N ARG A 9 -4.72 13.42 -11.39
CA ARG A 9 -5.42 14.29 -12.34
C ARG A 9 -6.18 15.33 -11.52
N GLY A 10 -6.07 16.60 -11.90
CA GLY A 10 -6.86 17.67 -11.29
C GLY A 10 -8.35 17.29 -11.31
N SER A 11 -9.00 17.50 -10.17
CA SER A 11 -10.42 17.21 -9.98
C SER A 11 -11.26 18.04 -10.93
N GLU A 12 -11.67 17.49 -12.06
CA GLU A 12 -12.87 17.96 -12.74
C GLU A 12 -14.07 17.40 -11.96
N THR A 13 -14.90 18.29 -11.48
CA THR A 13 -16.17 17.99 -10.81
C THR A 13 -17.03 17.10 -11.70
N CYS A 14 -17.01 15.81 -11.44
CA CYS A 14 -17.94 14.87 -12.03
C CYS A 14 -19.24 14.89 -11.22
N LEU A 15 -20.35 15.03 -11.94
CA LEU A 15 -21.71 14.96 -11.43
C LEU A 15 -21.92 13.64 -10.65
N SER A 16 -22.68 13.69 -9.58
CA SER A 16 -23.01 12.60 -8.68
C SER A 16 -23.64 11.39 -9.40
N GLU A 17 -22.82 10.50 -9.91
CA GLU A 17 -23.21 9.11 -10.10
C GLU A 17 -23.21 8.43 -8.74
N GLU A 18 -24.24 7.66 -8.43
CA GLU A 18 -24.26 6.83 -7.21
C GLU A 18 -23.00 5.95 -7.20
N LYS A 19 -22.12 6.21 -6.25
CA LYS A 19 -20.90 5.41 -6.07
C LYS A 19 -21.33 3.98 -5.79
N THR A 20 -21.01 3.06 -6.69
CA THR A 20 -21.32 1.65 -6.51
C THR A 20 -20.38 1.09 -5.45
N LEU A 21 -20.95 0.68 -4.30
CA LEU A 21 -20.22 -0.05 -3.28
C LEU A 21 -20.01 -1.50 -3.75
N VAL A 22 -18.86 -2.05 -3.47
CA VAL A 22 -18.47 -3.44 -3.80
C VAL A 22 -18.06 -4.17 -2.52
N ALA A 23 -18.21 -5.49 -2.50
CA ALA A 23 -17.63 -6.29 -1.43
C ALA A 23 -16.09 -6.25 -1.52
N ILE A 24 -15.41 -6.42 -0.40
CA ILE A 24 -13.93 -6.40 -0.35
C ILE A 24 -13.33 -7.42 -1.33
N SER A 25 -13.95 -8.60 -1.46
CA SER A 25 -13.54 -9.66 -2.39
C SER A 25 -13.74 -9.31 -3.87
N GLU A 26 -14.49 -8.25 -4.18
CA GLU A 26 -14.78 -7.77 -5.54
C GLU A 26 -13.89 -6.59 -5.96
N LEU A 27 -12.95 -6.19 -5.12
CA LEU A 27 -11.95 -5.18 -5.49
C LEU A 27 -11.24 -5.58 -6.78
N ARG A 28 -11.23 -4.66 -7.75
CA ARG A 28 -10.66 -4.91 -9.08
C ARG A 28 -9.19 -4.50 -9.11
N PHE A 29 -8.31 -5.49 -9.26
CA PHE A 29 -6.87 -5.26 -9.40
C PHE A 29 -6.46 -5.15 -10.88
N ASP A 30 -5.62 -4.15 -11.16
CA ASP A 30 -4.95 -3.95 -12.44
C ASP A 30 -3.50 -3.52 -12.15
N ASN A 31 -2.64 -4.51 -11.99
CA ASN A 31 -1.27 -4.36 -11.50
C ASN A 31 -0.31 -3.86 -12.59
N ARG A 32 -0.50 -2.63 -13.07
CA ARG A 32 0.30 -2.06 -14.16
C ARG A 32 1.77 -1.93 -13.83
N PHE A 33 2.10 -1.65 -12.58
CA PHE A 33 3.49 -1.54 -12.14
C PHE A 33 4.26 -2.84 -12.39
N THR A 34 3.75 -3.94 -11.86
CA THR A 34 4.41 -5.25 -11.99
C THR A 34 4.27 -5.86 -13.38
N ALA A 35 3.23 -5.51 -14.13
CA ALA A 35 3.04 -5.96 -15.51
C ALA A 35 3.95 -5.23 -16.50
N SER A 36 4.36 -3.99 -16.20
CA SER A 36 5.13 -3.13 -17.12
C SER A 36 6.62 -3.07 -16.84
N LEU A 37 7.03 -3.37 -15.60
CA LEU A 37 8.42 -3.23 -15.16
C LEU A 37 9.05 -4.58 -14.85
N PRO A 38 10.39 -4.71 -15.01
CA PRO A 38 11.06 -5.96 -14.69
C PRO A 38 11.03 -6.25 -13.20
N GLY A 39 10.61 -7.45 -12.83
CA GLY A 39 10.70 -8.01 -11.49
C GLY A 39 11.93 -8.88 -11.33
N GLU A 40 12.37 -9.05 -10.10
CA GLU A 40 13.46 -9.95 -9.75
C GLU A 40 12.97 -11.41 -9.77
N ASP A 41 13.79 -12.32 -10.32
CA ASP A 41 13.49 -13.76 -10.34
C ASP A 41 13.68 -14.43 -8.98
N SER A 42 14.59 -13.86 -8.15
CA SER A 42 14.88 -14.40 -6.81
C SER A 42 13.71 -14.21 -5.87
N GLN A 43 13.47 -15.21 -5.05
CA GLN A 43 12.43 -15.22 -4.03
C GLN A 43 13.04 -15.03 -2.63
N GLY A 44 12.19 -14.62 -1.70
CA GLY A 44 12.58 -14.48 -0.29
C GLY A 44 12.92 -13.05 0.12
N THR A 45 13.13 -12.90 1.42
CA THR A 45 13.26 -11.60 2.09
C THR A 45 14.68 -11.28 2.56
N ASP A 46 15.63 -12.18 2.31
CA ASP A 46 17.01 -11.98 2.72
C ASP A 46 17.59 -10.72 2.06
N PRO A 47 18.25 -9.84 2.85
CA PRO A 47 18.85 -8.62 2.33
C PRO A 47 19.89 -8.92 1.25
N ARG A 48 19.74 -8.26 0.11
CA ARG A 48 20.64 -8.42 -1.04
C ARG A 48 20.66 -7.19 -1.94
N GLN A 49 21.67 -7.12 -2.79
CA GLN A 49 21.69 -6.17 -3.89
C GLN A 49 20.83 -6.73 -5.02
N VAL A 50 19.79 -5.98 -5.40
CA VAL A 50 18.92 -6.29 -6.53
C VAL A 50 19.37 -5.46 -7.73
N THR A 51 19.58 -6.11 -8.87
CA THR A 51 20.04 -5.49 -10.11
C THR A 51 19.06 -5.81 -11.24
N GLU A 52 18.93 -4.87 -12.17
CA GLU A 52 18.11 -5.03 -13.37
C GLU A 52 16.61 -5.30 -13.11
N ALA A 53 16.13 -4.98 -11.89
CA ALA A 53 14.74 -5.14 -11.51
C ALA A 53 14.24 -3.90 -10.75
N CYS A 54 12.94 -3.63 -10.90
CA CYS A 54 12.25 -2.53 -10.24
C CYS A 54 11.51 -2.97 -8.96
N TYR A 55 11.37 -4.26 -8.74
CA TYR A 55 10.72 -4.81 -7.56
C TYR A 55 11.14 -6.26 -7.28
N SER A 56 10.93 -6.70 -6.04
CA SER A 56 11.01 -8.10 -5.63
C SER A 56 9.65 -8.56 -5.11
N ARG A 57 9.17 -9.73 -5.53
CA ARG A 57 7.94 -10.31 -4.98
C ARG A 57 8.17 -10.78 -3.57
N VAL A 58 7.35 -10.27 -2.66
CA VAL A 58 7.38 -10.60 -1.23
C VAL A 58 5.96 -10.64 -0.70
N SER A 59 5.72 -11.46 0.31
CA SER A 59 4.43 -11.51 0.99
C SER A 59 4.53 -10.87 2.36
N PRO A 60 3.47 -10.21 2.85
CA PRO A 60 3.41 -9.73 4.21
C PRO A 60 3.62 -10.86 5.22
N THR A 61 4.26 -10.53 6.34
CA THR A 61 4.39 -11.46 7.47
C THR A 61 3.08 -11.48 8.27
N PRO A 62 2.42 -12.62 8.40
CA PRO A 62 1.18 -12.70 9.17
C PRO A 62 1.38 -12.27 10.64
N VAL A 63 0.39 -11.58 11.17
CA VAL A 63 0.36 -11.11 12.56
C VAL A 63 -0.73 -11.81 13.35
N SER A 64 -0.47 -12.05 14.64
CA SER A 64 -1.45 -12.67 15.54
C SER A 64 -2.46 -11.65 16.01
N LEU A 65 -3.76 -12.04 16.02
CA LEU A 65 -4.85 -11.25 16.55
C LEU A 65 -4.89 -9.79 16.07
N PRO A 66 -4.88 -9.55 14.75
CA PRO A 66 -4.94 -8.21 14.23
C PRO A 66 -6.27 -7.55 14.64
N ARG A 67 -6.24 -6.25 14.84
CA ARG A 67 -7.42 -5.45 15.10
C ARG A 67 -7.28 -4.05 14.54
N LEU A 68 -8.38 -3.51 14.06
CA LEU A 68 -8.45 -2.15 13.58
C LEU A 68 -8.24 -1.17 14.77
N VAL A 69 -7.44 -0.15 14.54
CA VAL A 69 -7.20 0.94 15.49
C VAL A 69 -7.93 2.21 15.07
N ALA A 70 -7.84 2.52 13.77
CA ALA A 70 -8.53 3.63 13.14
C ALA A 70 -8.62 3.34 11.63
N PHE A 71 -9.57 3.96 10.94
CA PHE A 71 -9.66 3.94 9.48
C PHE A 71 -10.21 5.27 8.97
N SER A 72 -10.00 5.54 7.68
CA SER A 72 -10.56 6.68 7.00
C SER A 72 -11.77 6.25 6.16
N SER A 73 -12.97 6.71 6.54
CA SER A 73 -14.19 6.44 5.77
C SER A 73 -14.10 7.01 4.35
N GLU A 74 -13.46 8.16 4.18
CA GLU A 74 -13.28 8.77 2.86
C GLU A 74 -12.40 7.92 1.94
N VAL A 75 -11.35 7.28 2.47
CA VAL A 75 -10.51 6.36 1.70
C VAL A 75 -11.23 5.05 1.42
N SER A 76 -12.03 4.55 2.38
CA SER A 76 -12.90 3.40 2.16
C SER A 76 -13.87 3.64 1.01
N GLU A 77 -14.58 4.78 1.03
CA GLU A 77 -15.47 5.20 -0.04
C GLU A 77 -14.76 5.40 -1.40
N LEU A 78 -13.53 5.92 -1.39
CA LEU A 78 -12.71 6.05 -2.59
C LEU A 78 -12.43 4.68 -3.23
N LEU A 79 -12.23 3.66 -2.40
CA LEU A 79 -12.03 2.29 -2.86
C LEU A 79 -13.35 1.56 -3.19
N GLY A 80 -14.50 2.19 -2.96
CA GLY A 80 -15.83 1.61 -3.17
C GLY A 80 -16.26 0.66 -2.05
N LEU A 81 -15.62 0.72 -0.89
CA LEU A 81 -15.97 -0.10 0.26
C LEU A 81 -16.94 0.62 1.18
N ALA A 82 -17.87 -0.11 1.77
CA ALA A 82 -18.78 0.44 2.78
C ALA A 82 -18.01 0.71 4.10
N ALA A 83 -18.47 1.71 4.86
CA ALA A 83 -17.84 2.01 6.16
C ALA A 83 -17.99 0.84 7.15
N GLU A 84 -19.08 0.09 7.05
CA GLU A 84 -19.39 -1.08 7.87
C GLU A 84 -18.43 -2.25 7.60
N ASP A 85 -17.82 -2.31 6.41
CA ASP A 85 -16.81 -3.33 6.07
C ASP A 85 -15.61 -3.28 7.01
N ALA A 86 -15.27 -2.09 7.52
CA ALA A 86 -14.16 -1.89 8.45
C ALA A 86 -14.34 -2.65 9.79
N GLU A 87 -15.59 -2.98 10.16
CA GLU A 87 -15.89 -3.77 11.37
C GLU A 87 -15.76 -5.28 11.13
N SER A 88 -15.58 -5.71 9.87
CA SER A 88 -15.50 -7.12 9.52
C SER A 88 -14.15 -7.74 9.84
N ALA A 89 -14.13 -9.01 10.21
CA ALA A 89 -12.90 -9.78 10.35
C ALA A 89 -12.16 -9.90 9.02
N GLU A 90 -12.89 -9.93 7.91
CA GLU A 90 -12.34 -10.00 6.56
C GLU A 90 -11.50 -8.76 6.23
N PHE A 91 -12.01 -7.56 6.52
CA PHE A 91 -11.28 -6.30 6.35
C PHE A 91 -9.96 -6.31 7.13
N VAL A 92 -10.06 -6.70 8.41
CA VAL A 92 -8.87 -6.74 9.28
C VAL A 92 -7.85 -7.75 8.79
N ASP A 93 -8.25 -8.94 8.35
CA ASP A 93 -7.35 -9.98 7.84
C ASP A 93 -6.65 -9.54 6.55
N ILE A 94 -7.38 -8.94 5.62
CA ILE A 94 -6.82 -8.49 4.34
C ILE A 94 -5.88 -7.30 4.55
N PHE A 95 -6.34 -6.26 5.24
CA PHE A 95 -5.59 -5.04 5.42
C PHE A 95 -4.53 -5.09 6.54
N SER A 96 -4.42 -6.21 7.25
CA SER A 96 -3.24 -6.54 8.05
C SER A 96 -2.19 -7.36 7.29
N GLY A 97 -2.53 -7.87 6.10
CA GLY A 97 -1.67 -8.73 5.31
C GLY A 97 -1.73 -10.21 5.68
N ASN A 98 -2.65 -10.62 6.55
CA ASN A 98 -2.84 -12.03 6.92
C ASN A 98 -3.47 -12.85 5.78
N ARG A 99 -4.22 -12.20 4.92
CA ARG A 99 -4.85 -12.81 3.75
C ARG A 99 -4.68 -11.91 2.53
N LEU A 100 -4.28 -12.51 1.42
CA LEU A 100 -4.25 -11.84 0.12
C LEU A 100 -5.51 -12.22 -0.68
N LEU A 101 -6.07 -11.27 -1.40
CA LEU A 101 -7.16 -11.48 -2.34
C LEU A 101 -6.63 -11.99 -3.67
N GLU A 102 -7.51 -12.64 -4.43
CA GLU A 102 -7.24 -12.93 -5.84
C GLU A 102 -7.02 -11.61 -6.60
N GLY A 103 -6.01 -11.59 -7.44
CA GLY A 103 -5.59 -10.38 -8.17
C GLY A 103 -4.56 -9.51 -7.44
N MET A 104 -4.31 -9.68 -6.15
CA MET A 104 -3.18 -9.03 -5.49
C MET A 104 -1.85 -9.57 -6.01
N ASP A 105 -0.90 -8.68 -6.31
CA ASP A 105 0.48 -9.03 -6.72
C ASP A 105 1.47 -8.33 -5.76
N SER A 106 1.67 -8.95 -4.59
CA SER A 106 2.42 -8.34 -3.51
C SER A 106 3.92 -8.24 -3.80
N HIS A 107 4.47 -7.05 -3.58
CA HIS A 107 5.86 -6.75 -3.90
C HIS A 107 6.43 -5.63 -3.04
N ALA A 108 7.77 -5.54 -3.02
CA ALA A 108 8.52 -4.40 -2.50
C ALA A 108 9.28 -3.74 -3.66
N ALA A 109 9.15 -2.42 -3.80
CA ALA A 109 9.80 -1.69 -4.88
C ALA A 109 11.31 -1.52 -4.62
N CYS A 110 12.09 -1.63 -5.70
CA CYS A 110 13.53 -1.37 -5.73
C CYS A 110 13.79 0.02 -6.30
N TYR A 111 14.44 0.87 -5.55
CA TYR A 111 14.81 2.21 -5.99
C TYR A 111 16.08 2.70 -5.30
N GLY A 112 16.77 3.65 -5.94
CA GLY A 112 17.87 4.38 -5.33
C GLY A 112 17.39 5.67 -4.70
N GLY A 113 18.17 6.22 -3.77
CA GLY A 113 17.77 7.47 -3.13
C GLY A 113 18.83 8.09 -2.24
N HIS A 114 18.50 9.27 -1.73
CA HIS A 114 19.30 10.00 -0.79
C HIS A 114 18.83 9.80 0.65
N GLN A 115 19.78 9.65 1.56
CA GLN A 115 19.55 9.68 3.00
C GLN A 115 20.54 10.64 3.65
N PHE A 116 20.04 11.52 4.51
CA PHE A 116 20.87 12.50 5.25
C PHE A 116 21.78 13.33 4.33
N GLY A 117 21.27 13.72 3.15
CA GLY A 117 22.00 14.53 2.17
C GLY A 117 23.01 13.78 1.31
N ASN A 118 23.16 12.48 1.48
CA ASN A 118 24.07 11.64 0.69
C ASN A 118 23.33 10.63 -0.17
N TRP A 119 23.86 10.33 -1.34
CA TRP A 119 23.36 9.23 -2.16
C TRP A 119 23.66 7.90 -1.47
N ALA A 120 22.61 7.17 -1.10
CA ALA A 120 22.73 5.91 -0.36
C ALA A 120 22.78 4.66 -1.26
N GLY A 121 22.68 4.84 -2.57
CA GLY A 121 22.57 3.71 -3.51
C GLY A 121 21.20 3.06 -3.43
N GLN A 122 21.15 1.73 -3.39
CA GLN A 122 19.91 0.99 -3.24
C GLN A 122 19.27 1.26 -1.89
N LEU A 123 18.03 1.74 -1.90
CA LEU A 123 17.16 1.88 -0.74
C LEU A 123 16.03 0.85 -0.78
N GLY A 124 15.08 1.04 -1.66
CA GLY A 124 13.90 0.17 -1.80
C GLY A 124 12.94 0.22 -0.60
N ASP A 125 11.87 -0.54 -0.69
CA ASP A 125 10.82 -0.66 0.32
C ASP A 125 11.24 -1.63 1.43
N GLY A 126 12.09 -1.17 2.35
CA GLY A 126 12.68 -2.01 3.41
C GLY A 126 11.71 -2.47 4.51
N ARG A 127 10.48 -1.96 4.53
CA ARG A 127 9.40 -2.37 5.45
C ARG A 127 8.01 -2.06 4.88
N ALA A 128 7.94 -1.71 3.61
CA ALA A 128 6.68 -1.50 2.94
C ALA A 128 6.47 -2.61 1.91
N ILE A 129 5.26 -3.10 1.82
CA ILE A 129 4.87 -4.14 0.87
C ILE A 129 3.61 -3.67 0.17
N ALA A 130 3.71 -3.44 -1.13
CA ALA A 130 2.54 -3.20 -1.96
C ALA A 130 1.72 -4.48 -2.05
N LEU A 131 0.40 -4.37 -1.96
CA LEU A 131 -0.53 -5.49 -2.15
C LEU A 131 -0.97 -5.60 -3.61
N GLY A 132 -0.94 -4.50 -4.35
CA GLY A 132 -1.35 -4.40 -5.73
C GLY A 132 -1.98 -3.06 -6.04
N GLU A 133 -2.30 -2.83 -7.32
CA GLU A 133 -3.01 -1.64 -7.79
C GLU A 133 -4.48 -1.96 -7.97
N VAL A 134 -5.35 -1.23 -7.26
CA VAL A 134 -6.81 -1.35 -7.35
C VAL A 134 -7.36 -0.19 -8.17
N ILE A 135 -8.42 -0.44 -8.92
CA ILE A 135 -9.16 0.62 -9.63
C ILE A 135 -10.23 1.16 -8.67
N ASP A 136 -10.13 2.46 -8.35
CA ASP A 136 -11.05 3.14 -7.44
C ASP A 136 -12.39 3.49 -8.12
N VAL A 137 -13.31 4.08 -7.36
CA VAL A 137 -14.65 4.46 -7.85
C VAL A 137 -14.63 5.52 -8.95
N ASN A 138 -13.53 6.23 -9.14
CA ASN A 138 -13.35 7.22 -10.20
C ASN A 138 -12.67 6.62 -11.45
N GLY A 139 -12.29 5.33 -11.40
CA GLY A 139 -11.52 4.67 -12.45
C GLY A 139 -10.02 4.96 -12.38
N ASP A 140 -9.54 5.58 -11.30
CA ASP A 140 -8.13 5.85 -11.08
C ASP A 140 -7.44 4.66 -10.40
N HIS A 141 -6.14 4.51 -10.66
CA HIS A 141 -5.33 3.44 -10.06
C HIS A 141 -4.78 3.87 -8.71
N GLN A 142 -5.07 3.08 -7.69
CA GLN A 142 -4.58 3.27 -6.33
C GLN A 142 -3.67 2.10 -5.94
N MET A 143 -2.40 2.38 -5.64
CA MET A 143 -1.51 1.38 -5.07
C MET A 143 -1.84 1.18 -3.60
N LEU A 144 -2.26 -0.02 -3.23
CA LEU A 144 -2.44 -0.40 -1.82
C LEU A 144 -1.11 -0.87 -1.24
N GLN A 145 -0.64 -0.25 -0.16
CA GLN A 145 0.64 -0.57 0.44
C GLN A 145 0.51 -0.72 1.95
N LEU A 146 1.04 -1.82 2.48
CA LEU A 146 1.24 -2.03 3.90
C LEU A 146 2.57 -1.42 4.35
N LYS A 147 2.59 -0.77 5.51
CA LYS A 147 3.80 -0.21 6.11
C LYS A 147 4.13 -0.93 7.42
N GLY A 148 5.29 -1.54 7.49
CA GLY A 148 5.70 -2.37 8.62
C GLY A 148 5.16 -3.79 8.55
N ALA A 149 5.01 -4.33 7.35
CA ALA A 149 4.39 -5.63 7.10
C ALA A 149 5.37 -6.80 7.06
N GLY A 150 6.60 -6.59 7.46
CA GLY A 150 7.64 -7.62 7.52
C GLY A 150 8.88 -7.30 6.68
N PRO A 151 9.87 -8.19 6.71
CA PRO A 151 11.13 -8.01 6.00
C PRO A 151 10.96 -8.11 4.48
N THR A 152 11.84 -7.39 3.79
CA THR A 152 11.98 -7.41 2.33
C THR A 152 13.47 -7.49 1.99
N PRO A 153 13.90 -7.73 0.75
CA PRO A 153 15.30 -7.66 0.36
C PRO A 153 15.98 -6.32 0.67
N TYR A 154 15.21 -5.29 0.93
CA TYR A 154 15.67 -3.92 1.20
C TYR A 154 15.68 -3.55 2.68
N SER A 155 15.33 -4.48 3.58
CA SER A 155 15.24 -4.24 5.03
C SER A 155 16.60 -4.04 5.72
N ARG A 156 17.71 -4.35 5.04
CA ARG A 156 19.06 -4.34 5.63
C ARG A 156 19.14 -5.27 6.85
N SER A 157 19.39 -4.73 8.04
CA SER A 157 19.42 -5.47 9.30
C SER A 157 18.13 -5.31 10.13
N ALA A 158 17.11 -4.65 9.60
CA ALA A 158 15.85 -4.41 10.30
C ALA A 158 14.86 -5.58 10.08
N ASP A 159 13.91 -5.73 11.01
CA ASP A 159 12.87 -6.75 10.97
C ASP A 159 11.71 -6.44 10.00
N GLY A 160 11.74 -5.27 9.37
CA GLY A 160 10.68 -4.83 8.45
C GLY A 160 9.37 -4.44 9.14
N LEU A 161 9.30 -4.39 10.46
CA LEU A 161 8.10 -4.05 11.21
C LEU A 161 8.02 -2.56 11.54
N ALA A 162 6.83 -2.10 11.90
CA ALA A 162 6.58 -0.74 12.40
C ALA A 162 5.99 -0.79 13.80
N VAL A 163 6.46 0.11 14.66
CA VAL A 163 5.84 0.31 15.98
C VAL A 163 4.56 1.11 15.85
N LEU A 164 3.53 0.79 16.63
CA LEU A 164 2.19 1.39 16.55
C LEU A 164 2.21 2.92 16.58
N ARG A 165 3.04 3.54 17.43
CA ARG A 165 3.15 5.01 17.48
C ARG A 165 3.61 5.64 16.15
N SER A 166 4.41 4.92 15.37
CA SER A 166 4.85 5.37 14.05
C SER A 166 3.71 5.31 13.04
N SER A 167 2.95 4.21 13.06
CA SER A 167 1.78 4.03 12.18
C SER A 167 0.69 5.05 12.47
N ILE A 168 0.38 5.32 13.75
CA ILE A 168 -0.58 6.36 14.14
C ILE A 168 -0.11 7.74 13.63
N ARG A 169 1.15 8.07 13.77
CA ARG A 169 1.68 9.34 13.28
C ARG A 169 1.60 9.46 11.77
N GLU A 170 1.96 8.41 11.03
CA GLU A 170 1.87 8.40 9.56
C GLU A 170 0.41 8.54 9.11
N PHE A 171 -0.54 7.85 9.76
CA PHE A 171 -1.97 7.99 9.51
C PHE A 171 -2.43 9.44 9.69
N LEU A 172 -2.21 10.02 10.86
CA LEU A 172 -2.64 11.38 11.17
C LEU A 172 -1.99 12.43 10.26
N CYS A 173 -0.69 12.28 9.98
CA CYS A 173 0.02 13.24 9.14
C CYS A 173 -0.41 13.17 7.67
N SER A 174 -0.61 11.98 7.12
CA SER A 174 -1.04 11.84 5.72
C SER A 174 -2.45 12.41 5.51
N GLU A 175 -3.39 12.10 6.38
CA GLU A 175 -4.75 12.64 6.29
C GLU A 175 -4.76 14.16 6.53
N ALA A 176 -4.01 14.68 7.51
CA ALA A 176 -3.88 16.12 7.71
C ALA A 176 -3.30 16.84 6.48
N MET A 177 -2.27 16.29 5.86
CA MET A 177 -1.67 16.85 4.63
C MET A 177 -2.67 16.86 3.47
N HIS A 178 -3.43 15.78 3.30
CA HIS A 178 -4.48 15.73 2.29
C HIS A 178 -5.49 16.86 2.48
N HIS A 179 -6.03 17.02 3.68
CA HIS A 179 -7.01 18.08 3.98
C HIS A 179 -6.43 19.51 3.91
N LEU A 180 -5.13 19.66 3.98
CA LEU A 180 -4.42 20.91 3.71
C LEU A 180 -4.13 21.15 2.22
N GLY A 181 -4.56 20.24 1.33
CA GLY A 181 -4.34 20.34 -0.11
C GLY A 181 -2.92 19.99 -0.55
N VAL A 182 -2.14 19.31 0.28
CA VAL A 182 -0.81 18.82 -0.08
C VAL A 182 -0.92 17.42 -0.65
N PRO A 183 -0.44 17.16 -1.88
CA PRO A 183 -0.40 15.83 -2.44
C PRO A 183 0.35 14.84 -1.54
N THR A 184 -0.30 13.75 -1.16
CA THR A 184 0.26 12.77 -0.23
C THR A 184 -0.39 11.40 -0.45
N THR A 185 0.21 10.36 0.12
CA THR A 185 -0.49 9.08 0.30
C THR A 185 -1.67 9.26 1.25
N ARG A 186 -2.74 8.53 1.02
CA ARG A 186 -3.89 8.48 1.94
C ARG A 186 -3.79 7.23 2.82
N ALA A 187 -4.24 7.32 4.04
CA ALA A 187 -4.29 6.19 4.96
C ALA A 187 -5.72 5.62 5.04
N LEU A 188 -5.85 4.28 4.89
CA LEU A 188 -7.10 3.54 5.07
C LEU A 188 -7.27 3.10 6.50
#